data_02fd976c2827bfb9d93602f1683f9a69
#
_entry.id   02fd976c2827bfb9d93602f1683f9a69
#
_cell.length_a   1.000
_cell.length_b   1.000
_cell.length_c   1.000
_cell.angle_alpha   90.00
_cell.angle_beta   90.00
_cell.angle_gamma   90.00
#
_symmetry.space_group_name_H-M   'P 1'
#
loop_
_entity.id
_entity.type
_entity.pdbx_description
1 polymer ?
#
loop_
_entity_poly.entity_id
_entity_poly.type
_entity_poly.pdbx_seq_one_letter_code
_entity_poly.pdbx_strand_id
1 'polypeptide(L)'
;MSLSPNHGDRRGQQPELVVIHYTGMVDGPSARARLCDPAAEVSAHWLIHEQGQTESLVPETRRAWHAGAGAWQGRADVNSRSIGIELVNPGDRPFPEPQMAALEDLLRGIMARWQIGPAGIIAHSDLAPGRKCDPGPRFDWRRLALQGLALWPGAAGADLPLPASLARIGYPENPARLAAFRLRFRPWAEGPEDSTDRRLAAALAYGCA
;
A
#
# COMPACT_ATOMS: atom_id res chain seq x y z
N MET A 1 9.28 9.45 -22.94
CA MET A 1 8.05 9.99 -22.31
C MET A 1 8.49 10.93 -21.22
N SER A 2 7.78 12.05 -20.99
CA SER A 2 8.12 12.99 -19.92
C SER A 2 7.80 12.40 -18.55
N LEU A 3 8.70 12.60 -17.57
CA LEU A 3 8.45 12.27 -16.17
C LEU A 3 7.41 13.22 -15.58
N SER A 4 6.76 12.80 -14.48
CA SER A 4 5.86 13.67 -13.72
C SER A 4 6.63 14.85 -13.11
N PRO A 5 6.13 16.10 -13.19
CA PRO A 5 6.73 17.23 -12.53
C PRO A 5 6.44 17.27 -11.02
N ASN A 6 5.48 16.47 -10.54
CA ASN A 6 4.97 16.48 -9.18
C ASN A 6 5.87 15.70 -8.22
N HIS A 7 7.07 16.18 -7.97
CA HIS A 7 7.99 15.53 -7.05
C HIS A 7 8.88 16.56 -6.34
N GLY A 8 9.52 16.12 -5.27
CA GLY A 8 10.47 16.94 -4.51
C GLY A 8 11.68 16.14 -4.04
N ASP A 9 12.40 16.74 -3.11
CA ASP A 9 13.48 16.09 -2.38
C ASP A 9 12.92 15.20 -1.27
N ARG A 10 13.59 14.05 -0.98
CA ARG A 10 13.21 13.12 0.10
C ARG A 10 13.53 13.63 1.51
N ARG A 11 14.03 14.86 1.66
CA ARG A 11 14.33 15.50 2.95
C ARG A 11 15.29 14.67 3.79
N GLY A 12 16.32 14.11 3.15
CA GLY A 12 17.30 13.26 3.80
C GLY A 12 16.84 11.85 4.16
N GLN A 13 15.61 11.45 3.78
CA GLN A 13 15.10 10.11 4.05
C GLN A 13 15.34 9.17 2.86
N GLN A 14 15.41 7.87 3.17
CA GLN A 14 15.45 6.80 2.17
C GLN A 14 14.13 6.01 2.17
N PRO A 15 13.77 5.38 1.04
CA PRO A 15 12.64 4.48 0.99
C PRO A 15 12.81 3.30 1.96
N GLU A 16 11.84 3.10 2.82
CA GLU A 16 11.72 1.96 3.74
C GLU A 16 10.33 1.31 3.63
N LEU A 17 9.45 1.89 2.81
CA LEU A 17 8.09 1.42 2.56
C LEU A 17 7.79 1.41 1.06
N VAL A 18 6.90 0.52 0.64
CA VAL A 18 6.17 0.61 -0.63
C VAL A 18 4.69 0.75 -0.32
N VAL A 19 4.05 1.74 -0.91
CA VAL A 19 2.61 1.97 -0.77
C VAL A 19 1.92 1.57 -2.06
N ILE A 20 0.98 0.64 -1.96
CA ILE A 20 0.17 0.17 -3.09
C ILE A 20 -1.11 0.98 -3.16
N HIS A 21 -1.43 1.45 -4.37
CA HIS A 21 -2.60 2.22 -4.72
C HIS A 21 -3.37 1.59 -5.87
N TYR A 22 -4.60 2.01 -6.07
CA TYR A 22 -5.27 1.96 -7.37
C TYR A 22 -5.60 3.39 -7.83
N THR A 23 -5.64 3.61 -9.13
CA THR A 23 -5.84 4.95 -9.70
C THR A 23 -7.26 5.50 -9.50
N GLY A 24 -8.26 4.64 -9.27
CA GLY A 24 -9.68 5.01 -9.31
C GLY A 24 -10.15 5.41 -10.71
N MET A 25 -9.38 5.07 -11.75
CA MET A 25 -9.62 5.44 -13.14
C MET A 25 -9.75 4.21 -14.02
N VAL A 26 -10.48 4.35 -15.12
CA VAL A 26 -10.83 3.21 -16.00
C VAL A 26 -9.76 2.85 -17.01
N ASP A 27 -8.78 3.74 -17.26
CA ASP A 27 -7.72 3.51 -18.25
C ASP A 27 -6.39 4.13 -17.85
N GLY A 28 -5.30 3.58 -18.41
CA GLY A 28 -3.94 4.02 -18.17
C GLY A 28 -3.61 5.41 -18.70
N PRO A 29 -3.99 5.78 -19.93
CA PRO A 29 -3.75 7.13 -20.44
C PRO A 29 -4.31 8.24 -19.55
N SER A 30 -5.54 8.11 -19.07
CA SER A 30 -6.16 9.07 -18.14
C SER A 30 -5.44 9.10 -16.79
N ALA A 31 -5.09 7.94 -16.24
CA ALA A 31 -4.33 7.84 -14.99
C ALA A 31 -2.96 8.51 -15.12
N ARG A 32 -2.24 8.22 -16.20
CA ARG A 32 -0.95 8.83 -16.50
C ARG A 32 -1.06 10.34 -16.66
N ALA A 33 -2.05 10.82 -17.41
CA ALA A 33 -2.27 12.25 -17.61
C ALA A 33 -2.44 12.96 -16.25
N ARG A 34 -3.27 12.42 -15.35
CA ARG A 34 -3.48 12.99 -14.02
C ARG A 34 -2.22 12.98 -13.15
N LEU A 35 -1.48 11.87 -13.15
CA LEU A 35 -0.24 11.74 -12.35
C LEU A 35 0.92 12.61 -12.89
N CYS A 36 0.80 13.12 -14.11
CA CYS A 36 1.77 14.01 -14.74
C CYS A 36 1.28 15.45 -14.90
N ASP A 37 0.04 15.76 -14.50
CA ASP A 37 -0.51 17.10 -14.54
C ASP A 37 0.00 17.92 -13.34
N PRO A 38 0.74 19.02 -13.55
CA PRO A 38 1.21 19.86 -12.45
C PRO A 38 0.07 20.46 -11.62
N ALA A 39 -1.09 20.70 -12.20
CA ALA A 39 -2.25 21.22 -11.48
C ALA A 39 -2.92 20.20 -10.55
N ALA A 40 -2.66 18.90 -10.77
CA ALA A 40 -3.21 17.85 -9.94
C ALA A 40 -2.49 17.68 -8.60
N GLU A 41 -1.23 18.13 -8.50
CA GLU A 41 -0.37 18.03 -7.31
C GLU A 41 -0.29 16.62 -6.71
N VAL A 42 -0.41 15.59 -7.57
CA VAL A 42 -0.27 14.17 -7.21
C VAL A 42 0.66 13.48 -8.19
N SER A 43 1.32 12.43 -7.74
CA SER A 43 2.17 11.56 -8.58
C SER A 43 2.39 10.21 -7.91
N ALA A 44 2.99 9.28 -8.64
CA ALA A 44 3.54 8.03 -8.12
C ALA A 44 4.91 7.77 -8.73
N HIS A 45 5.70 6.87 -8.14
CA HIS A 45 6.97 6.46 -8.74
C HIS A 45 6.71 5.56 -9.95
N TRP A 46 5.73 4.67 -9.81
CA TRP A 46 5.40 3.66 -10.80
C TRP A 46 3.90 3.64 -11.10
N LEU A 47 3.57 3.44 -12.36
CA LEU A 47 2.23 3.14 -12.85
C LEU A 47 2.26 1.79 -13.54
N ILE A 48 1.33 0.88 -13.19
CA ILE A 48 1.18 -0.44 -13.81
C ILE A 48 -0.18 -0.49 -14.49
N HIS A 49 -0.16 -0.73 -15.80
CA HIS A 49 -1.35 -0.89 -16.62
C HIS A 49 -1.97 -2.27 -16.45
N GLU A 50 -3.20 -2.43 -16.88
CA GLU A 50 -3.97 -3.69 -16.77
C GLU A 50 -3.31 -4.88 -17.48
N GLN A 51 -2.58 -4.61 -18.60
CA GLN A 51 -1.83 -5.61 -19.36
C GLN A 51 -0.41 -5.83 -18.87
N GLY A 52 -0.04 -5.25 -17.71
CA GLY A 52 1.26 -5.44 -17.07
C GLY A 52 2.37 -4.50 -17.54
N GLN A 53 2.10 -3.55 -18.44
CA GLN A 53 3.09 -2.53 -18.78
C GLN A 53 3.38 -1.65 -17.55
N THR A 54 4.67 -1.47 -17.24
CA THR A 54 5.12 -0.63 -16.13
C THR A 54 5.74 0.66 -16.65
N GLU A 55 5.35 1.79 -16.06
CA GLU A 55 5.92 3.10 -16.36
C GLU A 55 6.56 3.71 -15.11
N SER A 56 7.80 4.19 -15.22
CA SER A 56 8.42 5.04 -14.20
C SER A 56 8.01 6.49 -14.46
N LEU A 57 7.30 7.09 -13.50
CA LEU A 57 6.84 8.48 -13.58
C LEU A 57 7.68 9.44 -12.73
N VAL A 58 8.18 8.98 -11.59
CA VAL A 58 9.10 9.72 -10.73
C VAL A 58 10.27 8.80 -10.36
N PRO A 59 11.53 9.25 -10.46
CA PRO A 59 12.68 8.45 -10.01
C PRO A 59 12.54 8.05 -8.54
N GLU A 60 12.88 6.80 -8.19
CA GLU A 60 12.81 6.30 -6.81
C GLU A 60 13.67 7.11 -5.82
N THR A 61 14.70 7.79 -6.29
CA THR A 61 15.52 8.71 -5.50
C THR A 61 14.83 10.04 -5.17
N ARG A 62 13.69 10.35 -5.81
CA ARG A 62 12.89 11.55 -5.58
C ARG A 62 11.66 11.22 -4.75
N ARG A 63 11.06 12.23 -4.15
CA ARG A 63 9.83 12.14 -3.36
C ARG A 63 8.62 12.38 -4.27
N ALA A 64 7.91 11.33 -4.65
CA ALA A 64 6.61 11.45 -5.30
C ALA A 64 5.52 11.85 -4.28
N TRP A 65 4.39 12.37 -4.77
CA TRP A 65 3.29 12.90 -3.95
C TRP A 65 2.07 11.98 -4.04
N HIS A 66 2.13 10.80 -3.38
CA HIS A 66 1.11 9.75 -3.46
C HIS A 66 0.37 9.47 -2.15
N ALA A 67 1.02 9.63 -0.99
CA ALA A 67 0.45 9.23 0.30
C ALA A 67 -0.42 10.32 0.95
N GLY A 68 -0.12 11.60 0.68
CA GLY A 68 -0.81 12.73 1.31
C GLY A 68 -0.64 12.72 2.84
N ALA A 69 -1.66 13.18 3.55
CA ALA A 69 -1.70 13.15 5.01
C ALA A 69 -1.92 11.70 5.50
N GLY A 70 -1.11 11.27 6.46
CA GLY A 70 -1.18 9.93 7.04
C GLY A 70 0.08 9.63 7.84
N ALA A 71 0.08 8.49 8.52
CA ALA A 71 1.23 8.03 9.30
C ALA A 71 1.32 6.49 9.27
N TRP A 72 2.53 5.98 9.43
CA TRP A 72 2.77 4.55 9.58
C TRP A 72 3.89 4.34 10.61
N GLN A 73 3.68 3.42 11.56
CA GLN A 73 4.61 3.17 12.67
C GLN A 73 4.97 4.44 13.45
N GLY A 74 3.95 5.29 13.73
CA GLY A 74 4.10 6.53 14.46
C GLY A 74 4.80 7.67 13.72
N ARG A 75 5.17 7.50 12.45
CA ARG A 75 5.89 8.48 11.64
C ARG A 75 5.03 9.00 10.50
N ALA A 76 4.88 10.31 10.42
CA ALA A 76 4.24 11.03 9.31
C ALA A 76 5.19 11.17 8.09
N ASP A 77 4.84 12.04 7.15
CA ASP A 77 5.57 12.30 5.89
C ASP A 77 5.96 11.01 5.14
N VAL A 78 4.96 10.13 4.97
CA VAL A 78 5.15 8.84 4.30
C VAL A 78 5.70 9.00 2.88
N ASN A 79 5.38 10.10 2.18
CA ASN A 79 5.94 10.38 0.86
C ASN A 79 7.48 10.40 0.83
N SER A 80 8.13 10.93 1.86
CA SER A 80 9.59 11.02 1.89
C SER A 80 10.28 9.67 2.09
N ARG A 81 9.61 8.70 2.72
CA ARG A 81 10.15 7.41 3.13
C ARG A 81 9.54 6.22 2.39
N SER A 82 8.81 6.46 1.30
CA SER A 82 8.14 5.39 0.57
C SER A 82 8.31 5.51 -0.95
N ILE A 83 8.02 4.41 -1.62
CA ILE A 83 7.81 4.31 -3.06
C ILE A 83 6.33 4.04 -3.29
N GLY A 84 5.64 4.88 -4.07
CA GLY A 84 4.24 4.69 -4.43
C GLY A 84 4.10 3.97 -5.77
N ILE A 85 3.25 2.96 -5.81
CA ILE A 85 2.89 2.20 -7.02
C ILE A 85 1.39 2.34 -7.24
N GLU A 86 1.00 2.88 -8.39
CA GLU A 86 -0.37 3.01 -8.84
C GLU A 86 -0.72 1.88 -9.81
N LEU A 87 -1.80 1.18 -9.54
CA LEU A 87 -2.37 0.15 -10.42
C LEU A 87 -3.58 0.73 -11.14
N VAL A 88 -3.59 0.67 -12.47
CA VAL A 88 -4.77 1.11 -13.24
C VAL A 88 -5.94 0.19 -12.93
N ASN A 89 -6.86 0.68 -12.13
CA ASN A 89 -8.07 -0.03 -11.72
C ASN A 89 -9.07 0.99 -11.16
N PRO A 90 -10.35 0.92 -11.51
CA PRO A 90 -11.39 1.81 -10.96
C PRO A 90 -11.76 1.49 -9.50
N GLY A 91 -11.28 0.36 -8.93
CA GLY A 91 -11.53 -0.06 -7.55
C GLY A 91 -12.77 -0.96 -7.37
N ASP A 92 -13.53 -1.20 -8.43
CA ASP A 92 -14.77 -1.99 -8.41
C ASP A 92 -14.60 -3.44 -8.92
N ARG A 93 -13.42 -3.81 -9.38
CA ARG A 93 -13.11 -5.11 -10.00
C ARG A 93 -11.78 -5.70 -9.52
N PRO A 94 -11.57 -7.03 -9.69
CA PRO A 94 -10.28 -7.66 -9.43
C PRO A 94 -9.17 -7.07 -10.32
N PHE A 95 -7.93 -7.19 -9.86
CA PHE A 95 -6.75 -6.80 -10.61
C PHE A 95 -6.39 -7.92 -11.60
N PRO A 96 -6.17 -7.61 -12.89
CA PRO A 96 -5.86 -8.61 -13.90
C PRO A 96 -4.53 -9.34 -13.64
N GLU A 97 -4.44 -10.60 -14.05
CA GLU A 97 -3.24 -11.43 -13.87
C GLU A 97 -1.95 -10.79 -14.41
N PRO A 98 -1.92 -10.20 -15.63
CA PRO A 98 -0.69 -9.55 -16.13
C PRO A 98 -0.25 -8.37 -15.25
N GLN A 99 -1.21 -7.60 -14.69
CA GLN A 99 -0.92 -6.48 -13.80
C GLN A 99 -0.34 -6.97 -12.47
N MET A 100 -0.90 -8.02 -11.89
CA MET A 100 -0.41 -8.61 -10.64
C MET A 100 0.98 -9.23 -10.81
N ALA A 101 1.23 -9.94 -11.91
CA ALA A 101 2.56 -10.48 -12.22
C ALA A 101 3.60 -9.36 -12.37
N ALA A 102 3.27 -8.30 -13.09
CA ALA A 102 4.16 -7.13 -13.23
C ALA A 102 4.42 -6.43 -11.88
N LEU A 103 3.41 -6.34 -11.01
CA LEU A 103 3.59 -5.81 -9.66
C LEU A 103 4.56 -6.67 -8.83
N GLU A 104 4.44 -7.99 -8.90
CA GLU A 104 5.33 -8.92 -8.19
C GLU A 104 6.79 -8.75 -8.62
N ASP A 105 7.04 -8.67 -9.92
CA ASP A 105 8.40 -8.47 -10.45
C ASP A 105 8.97 -7.10 -10.05
N LEU A 106 8.15 -6.05 -10.11
CA LEU A 106 8.53 -4.71 -9.68
C LEU A 106 8.86 -4.68 -8.18
N LEU A 107 8.02 -5.31 -7.34
CA LEU A 107 8.24 -5.39 -5.89
C LEU A 107 9.54 -6.09 -5.55
N ARG A 108 9.85 -7.24 -6.17
CA ARG A 108 11.15 -7.94 -5.97
C ARG A 108 12.32 -7.01 -6.25
N GLY A 109 12.26 -6.26 -7.35
CA GLY A 109 13.30 -5.29 -7.70
C GLY A 109 13.43 -4.15 -6.70
N ILE A 110 12.34 -3.54 -6.27
CA ILE A 110 12.33 -2.44 -5.28
C ILE A 110 12.83 -2.94 -3.92
N MET A 111 12.29 -4.06 -3.44
CA MET A 111 12.66 -4.65 -2.15
C MET A 111 14.17 -4.96 -2.10
N ALA A 112 14.73 -5.50 -3.18
CA ALA A 112 16.16 -5.78 -3.26
C ALA A 112 17.02 -4.50 -3.27
N ARG A 113 16.63 -3.47 -4.05
CA ARG A 113 17.40 -2.21 -4.16
C ARG A 113 17.42 -1.41 -2.87
N TRP A 114 16.30 -1.35 -2.17
CA TRP A 114 16.11 -0.51 -0.98
C TRP A 114 16.14 -1.28 0.33
N GLN A 115 16.38 -2.59 0.29
CA GLN A 115 16.40 -3.48 1.47
C GLN A 115 15.07 -3.42 2.26
N ILE A 116 13.96 -3.31 1.54
CA ILE A 116 12.61 -3.27 2.14
C ILE A 116 12.11 -4.71 2.34
N GLY A 117 11.82 -5.08 3.57
CA GLY A 117 11.22 -6.38 3.88
C GLY A 117 9.69 -6.41 3.62
N PRO A 118 9.06 -7.61 3.69
CA PRO A 118 7.63 -7.77 3.46
C PRO A 118 6.73 -6.91 4.35
N ALA A 119 7.18 -6.57 5.56
CA ALA A 119 6.50 -5.67 6.49
C ALA A 119 6.43 -4.21 5.99
N GLY A 120 7.30 -3.83 5.07
CA GLY A 120 7.33 -2.50 4.47
C GLY A 120 6.36 -2.34 3.29
N ILE A 121 5.69 -3.41 2.83
CA ILE A 121 4.71 -3.34 1.74
C ILE A 121 3.32 -3.15 2.33
N ILE A 122 2.76 -1.95 2.16
CA ILE A 122 1.53 -1.50 2.82
C ILE A 122 0.51 -0.94 1.83
N ALA A 123 -0.74 -0.86 2.28
CA ALA A 123 -1.83 -0.21 1.56
C ALA A 123 -1.87 1.30 1.85
N HIS A 124 -2.42 2.09 0.96
CA HIS A 124 -2.73 3.50 1.27
C HIS A 124 -3.76 3.60 2.41
N SER A 125 -4.74 2.69 2.44
CA SER A 125 -5.70 2.60 3.55
C SER A 125 -5.05 2.29 4.90
N ASP A 126 -3.92 1.57 4.94
CA ASP A 126 -3.22 1.24 6.18
C ASP A 126 -2.67 2.50 6.88
N LEU A 127 -2.06 3.41 6.11
CA LEU A 127 -1.45 4.64 6.63
C LEU A 127 -2.45 5.82 6.78
N ALA A 128 -3.61 5.72 6.16
CA ALA A 128 -4.62 6.78 6.13
C ALA A 128 -6.05 6.26 6.36
N PRO A 129 -6.32 5.54 7.48
CA PRO A 129 -7.63 4.97 7.79
C PRO A 129 -8.75 6.02 7.72
N GLY A 130 -9.89 5.66 7.13
CA GLY A 130 -11.05 6.53 6.97
C GLY A 130 -10.93 7.58 5.87
N ARG A 131 -9.71 7.93 5.44
CA ARG A 131 -9.47 8.87 4.34
C ARG A 131 -9.28 8.15 3.00
N LYS A 132 -8.69 6.96 3.04
CA LYS A 132 -8.34 6.16 1.86
C LYS A 132 -8.80 4.71 2.01
N CYS A 133 -9.12 4.09 0.87
CA CYS A 133 -9.54 2.69 0.81
C CYS A 133 -8.70 1.85 -0.18
N ASP A 134 -7.84 2.49 -0.98
CA ASP A 134 -6.99 1.82 -1.96
C ASP A 134 -5.86 0.99 -1.29
N PRO A 135 -5.46 -0.16 -1.87
CA PRO A 135 -5.92 -0.76 -3.12
C PRO A 135 -7.25 -1.53 -2.99
N GLY A 136 -7.96 -1.45 -1.87
CA GLY A 136 -9.31 -1.95 -1.67
C GLY A 136 -9.42 -3.46 -1.39
N PRO A 137 -10.68 -3.92 -1.15
CA PRO A 137 -10.93 -5.29 -0.69
C PRO A 137 -10.75 -6.36 -1.77
N ARG A 138 -10.60 -5.98 -3.04
CA ARG A 138 -10.42 -6.89 -4.17
C ARG A 138 -8.95 -7.13 -4.53
N PHE A 139 -8.01 -6.48 -3.80
CA PHE A 139 -6.59 -6.66 -4.00
C PHE A 139 -6.10 -7.94 -3.30
N ASP A 140 -5.37 -8.78 -4.02
CA ASP A 140 -4.93 -10.09 -3.52
C ASP A 140 -3.61 -10.00 -2.73
N TRP A 141 -3.71 -9.51 -1.49
CA TRP A 141 -2.60 -9.46 -0.54
C TRP A 141 -2.01 -10.83 -0.22
N ARG A 142 -2.87 -11.87 -0.18
CA ARG A 142 -2.44 -13.23 0.13
C ARG A 142 -1.52 -13.78 -0.95
N ARG A 143 -1.80 -13.49 -2.21
CA ARG A 143 -0.95 -13.83 -3.35
C ARG A 143 0.47 -13.27 -3.18
N LEU A 144 0.59 -11.99 -2.82
CA LEU A 144 1.90 -11.37 -2.56
C LEU A 144 2.61 -12.03 -1.38
N ALA A 145 1.89 -12.33 -0.31
CA ALA A 145 2.46 -12.95 0.88
C ALA A 145 2.96 -14.39 0.64
N LEU A 146 2.27 -15.18 -0.19
CA LEU A 146 2.71 -16.52 -0.58
C LEU A 146 4.05 -16.51 -1.33
N GLN A 147 4.43 -15.36 -1.89
CA GLN A 147 5.70 -15.13 -2.57
C GLN A 147 6.73 -14.38 -1.69
N GLY A 148 6.43 -14.15 -0.41
CA GLY A 148 7.30 -13.40 0.50
C GLY A 148 7.36 -11.90 0.21
N LEU A 149 6.41 -11.34 -0.56
CA LEU A 149 6.39 -9.93 -0.97
C LEU A 149 5.54 -9.04 -0.06
N ALA A 150 4.73 -9.61 0.83
CA ALA A 150 3.93 -8.85 1.80
C ALA A 150 3.68 -9.72 3.04
N LEU A 151 3.21 -9.10 4.13
CA LEU A 151 2.76 -9.84 5.30
C LEU A 151 1.32 -10.36 5.11
N TRP A 152 1.11 -11.59 5.59
CA TRP A 152 -0.20 -12.19 5.81
C TRP A 152 -0.17 -12.96 7.12
N PRO A 153 -1.22 -12.93 7.95
CA PRO A 153 -1.23 -13.70 9.18
C PRO A 153 -1.17 -15.20 8.87
N GLY A 154 -0.26 -15.91 9.52
CA GLY A 154 -0.18 -17.38 9.49
C GLY A 154 -1.30 -18.02 10.30
N ALA A 155 -0.97 -18.93 11.22
CA ALA A 155 -1.92 -19.45 12.20
C ALA A 155 -2.46 -18.30 13.07
N ALA A 156 -3.73 -18.39 13.51
CA ALA A 156 -4.33 -17.39 14.38
C ALA A 156 -3.52 -17.24 15.68
N GLY A 157 -3.16 -16.00 15.99
CA GLY A 157 -2.47 -15.65 17.24
C GLY A 157 -3.37 -15.75 18.47
N ALA A 158 -2.82 -15.36 19.62
CA ALA A 158 -3.58 -15.24 20.88
C ALA A 158 -4.69 -14.19 20.75
N ASP A 159 -5.74 -14.32 21.53
CA ASP A 159 -6.83 -13.32 21.61
C ASP A 159 -6.38 -12.15 22.47
N LEU A 160 -5.66 -11.20 21.88
CA LEU A 160 -5.08 -10.03 22.53
C LEU A 160 -5.85 -8.74 22.14
N PRO A 161 -5.76 -7.68 22.99
CA PRO A 161 -6.43 -6.41 22.69
C PRO A 161 -6.06 -5.87 21.31
N LEU A 162 -7.06 -5.66 20.45
CA LEU A 162 -6.89 -5.19 19.08
C LEU A 162 -6.14 -3.86 18.98
N PRO A 163 -6.42 -2.82 19.82
CA PRO A 163 -5.73 -1.55 19.73
C PRO A 163 -4.20 -1.65 19.85
N ALA A 164 -3.72 -2.47 20.78
CA ALA A 164 -2.29 -2.67 21.01
C ALA A 164 -1.63 -3.42 19.84
N SER A 165 -2.30 -4.46 19.30
CA SER A 165 -1.82 -5.21 18.16
C SER A 165 -1.74 -4.33 16.90
N LEU A 166 -2.78 -3.53 16.61
CA LEU A 166 -2.79 -2.64 15.45
C LEU A 166 -1.71 -1.55 15.55
N ALA A 167 -1.53 -0.96 16.74
CA ALA A 167 -0.45 0.01 16.95
C ALA A 167 0.93 -0.60 16.73
N ARG A 168 1.16 -1.83 17.19
CA ARG A 168 2.42 -2.55 17.00
C ARG A 168 2.70 -2.91 15.53
N ILE A 169 1.67 -3.23 14.76
CA ILE A 169 1.79 -3.42 13.29
C ILE A 169 2.20 -2.11 12.61
N GLY A 170 1.65 -0.98 13.07
CA GLY A 170 1.98 0.34 12.53
C GLY A 170 0.78 1.22 12.22
N TYR A 171 -0.45 0.72 12.39
CA TYR A 171 -1.66 1.51 12.13
C TYR A 171 -1.75 2.73 13.04
N PRO A 172 -2.01 3.93 12.50
CA PRO A 172 -2.21 5.13 13.31
C PRO A 172 -3.46 5.01 14.18
N GLU A 173 -3.48 5.72 15.30
CA GLU A 173 -4.67 5.83 16.11
C GLU A 173 -5.76 6.58 15.34
N ASN A 174 -6.85 5.86 15.04
CA ASN A 174 -7.95 6.36 14.23
C ASN A 174 -9.19 5.48 14.45
N PRO A 175 -10.41 6.04 14.57
CA PRO A 175 -11.64 5.25 14.68
C PRO A 175 -11.86 4.24 13.54
N ALA A 176 -11.39 4.56 12.33
CA ALA A 176 -11.53 3.71 11.15
C ALA A 176 -10.41 2.67 10.99
N ARG A 177 -9.47 2.52 11.96
CA ARG A 177 -8.33 1.60 11.80
C ARG A 177 -8.73 0.13 11.71
N LEU A 178 -9.84 -0.30 12.36
CA LEU A 178 -10.38 -1.64 12.19
C LEU A 178 -10.85 -1.87 10.75
N ALA A 179 -11.55 -0.91 10.16
CA ALA A 179 -12.01 -1.00 8.78
C ALA A 179 -10.82 -1.08 7.80
N ALA A 180 -9.77 -0.28 8.00
CA ALA A 180 -8.56 -0.34 7.20
C ALA A 180 -7.84 -1.70 7.34
N PHE A 181 -7.71 -2.23 8.56
CA PHE A 181 -7.16 -3.57 8.80
C PHE A 181 -7.98 -4.65 8.07
N ARG A 182 -9.31 -4.59 8.16
CA ARG A 182 -10.21 -5.53 7.50
C ARG A 182 -10.13 -5.46 5.97
N LEU A 183 -9.99 -4.26 5.37
CA LEU A 183 -9.80 -4.12 3.92
C LEU A 183 -8.66 -4.99 3.39
N ARG A 184 -7.61 -5.17 4.17
CA ARG A 184 -6.45 -5.97 3.79
C ARG A 184 -6.58 -7.44 4.18
N PHE A 185 -6.95 -7.73 5.42
CA PHE A 185 -6.82 -9.08 6.00
C PHE A 185 -8.14 -9.83 6.13
N ARG A 186 -9.27 -9.12 6.05
CA ARG A 186 -10.61 -9.70 6.28
C ARG A 186 -11.71 -8.88 5.60
N PRO A 187 -11.61 -8.65 4.26
CA PRO A 187 -12.45 -7.67 3.56
C PRO A 187 -13.97 -7.99 3.56
N TRP A 188 -14.34 -9.20 3.94
CA TRP A 188 -15.75 -9.64 4.05
C TRP A 188 -16.34 -9.41 5.45
N ALA A 189 -15.54 -8.98 6.43
CA ALA A 189 -16.01 -8.84 7.81
C ALA A 189 -16.71 -7.49 8.03
N GLU A 190 -17.85 -7.55 8.68
CA GLU A 190 -18.68 -6.40 9.03
C GLU A 190 -18.92 -6.32 10.54
N GLY A 191 -19.53 -5.22 11.01
CA GLY A 191 -19.90 -5.02 12.40
C GLY A 191 -18.71 -4.67 13.33
N PRO A 192 -18.90 -4.76 14.66
CA PRO A 192 -17.87 -4.47 15.65
C PRO A 192 -16.70 -5.44 15.58
N GLU A 193 -15.60 -5.12 16.28
CA GLU A 193 -14.48 -6.05 16.40
C GLU A 193 -14.89 -7.38 17.02
N ASP A 194 -14.28 -8.47 16.55
CA ASP A 194 -14.48 -9.80 17.07
C ASP A 194 -13.15 -10.52 17.41
N SER A 195 -13.24 -11.73 17.96
CA SER A 195 -12.05 -12.51 18.34
C SER A 195 -11.17 -12.89 17.13
N THR A 196 -11.73 -12.97 15.92
CA THR A 196 -10.95 -13.26 14.72
C THR A 196 -10.07 -12.06 14.36
N ASP A 197 -10.60 -10.85 14.42
CA ASP A 197 -9.80 -9.62 14.20
C ASP A 197 -8.63 -9.54 15.19
N ARG A 198 -8.91 -9.80 16.48
CA ARG A 198 -7.90 -9.76 17.52
C ARG A 198 -6.80 -10.79 17.31
N ARG A 199 -7.16 -12.02 16.98
CA ARG A 199 -6.21 -13.11 16.72
C ARG A 199 -5.38 -12.90 15.48
N LEU A 200 -5.97 -12.40 14.38
CA LEU A 200 -5.23 -12.07 13.16
C LEU A 200 -4.26 -10.92 13.39
N ALA A 201 -4.70 -9.87 14.08
CA ALA A 201 -3.84 -8.74 14.42
C ALA A 201 -2.70 -9.17 15.37
N ALA A 202 -2.99 -10.02 16.35
CA ALA A 202 -1.96 -10.54 17.24
C ALA A 202 -0.95 -11.43 16.51
N ALA A 203 -1.38 -12.26 15.56
CA ALA A 203 -0.49 -13.07 14.74
C ALA A 203 0.50 -12.19 13.95
N LEU A 204 0.03 -11.08 13.36
CA LEU A 204 0.89 -10.12 12.64
C LEU A 204 1.81 -9.33 13.58
N ALA A 205 1.31 -8.94 14.76
CA ALA A 205 2.05 -8.09 15.68
C ALA A 205 3.13 -8.84 16.48
N TYR A 206 2.91 -10.11 16.78
CA TYR A 206 3.72 -10.91 17.72
C TYR A 206 4.15 -12.27 17.16
N GLY A 207 3.60 -12.70 16.03
CA GLY A 207 4.06 -13.90 15.33
C GLY A 207 5.48 -13.68 14.77
N CYS A 208 6.30 -14.75 14.79
CA CYS A 208 7.52 -14.73 14.01
C CYS A 208 7.14 -14.71 12.51
N ALA A 209 7.58 -13.68 11.82
CA ALA A 209 7.49 -13.61 10.36
C ALA A 209 8.41 -14.67 9.74
#